data_f048b2009a101d5200fffc79b96692f0
#
_entry.id   f048b2009a101d5200fffc79b96692f0
#
_cell.length_a   1.000
_cell.length_b   1.000
_cell.length_c   1.000
_cell.angle_alpha   90.00
_cell.angle_beta   90.00
_cell.angle_gamma   90.00
#
_symmetry.space_group_name_H-M   'P 1'
#
loop_
_entity.id
_entity.type
_entity.pdbx_description
1 polymer ?
#
loop_
_entity_poly.entity_id
_entity_poly.type
_entity_poly.pdbx_seq_one_letter_code
_entity_poly.pdbx_strand_id
1 'polypeptide(L)'
;MKEQRYILTGFVALAVVAFVVGVIGECQKAEPNGLDFFVNIVLGVFASAVVAAATAGISYYTTKRQALSDYWLDLEAYIQKVQIWAFHHLEKGLTAKDTATFIKTSETVVPESNEVNLAYLTLAKSKRDISLIRGNSELSKEINNSYKLAGQVNIEVTRVTQIRTLNSAKVPIENLLKYEEEEKRILEFQKDDSTFSELDSTANKLRDMLKIKVFIPELPADEKMKRS
;
A
#
# COMPACT_ATOMS: atom_id res chain seq x y z
N MET A 1 -9.66 12.33 5.76
CA MET A 1 -9.02 11.99 7.06
C MET A 1 -8.63 13.18 7.93
N LYS A 2 -8.03 14.27 7.42
CA LYS A 2 -7.80 15.49 8.24
C LYS A 2 -9.11 16.03 8.80
N GLU A 3 -10.13 16.14 7.97
CA GLU A 3 -11.46 16.61 8.37
C GLU A 3 -12.09 15.75 9.47
N GLN A 4 -12.00 14.41 9.37
CA GLN A 4 -12.52 13.50 10.41
C GLN A 4 -11.84 13.71 11.77
N ARG A 5 -10.55 14.05 11.79
CA ARG A 5 -9.85 14.37 13.03
C ARG A 5 -10.30 15.69 13.63
N TYR A 6 -10.52 16.72 12.80
CA TYR A 6 -11.07 17.99 13.29
C TYR A 6 -12.48 17.83 13.82
N ILE A 7 -13.31 17.02 13.15
CA ILE A 7 -14.65 16.69 13.59
C ILE A 7 -14.60 15.96 14.95
N LEU A 8 -13.76 14.93 15.08
CA LEU A 8 -13.58 14.21 16.34
C LEU A 8 -13.10 15.14 17.47
N THR A 9 -12.10 15.98 17.20
CA THR A 9 -11.61 16.93 18.19
C THR A 9 -12.66 17.95 18.59
N GLY A 10 -13.48 18.42 17.64
CA GLY A 10 -14.59 19.32 17.89
C GLY A 10 -15.66 18.70 18.80
N PHE A 11 -16.06 17.44 18.54
CA PHE A 11 -17.04 16.75 19.40
C PHE A 11 -16.50 16.45 20.80
N VAL A 12 -15.23 16.09 20.94
CA VAL A 12 -14.61 15.91 22.26
C VAL A 12 -14.58 17.22 23.04
N ALA A 13 -14.19 18.32 22.40
CA ALA A 13 -14.19 19.64 23.03
C ALA A 13 -15.59 20.06 23.46
N LEU A 14 -16.62 19.86 22.61
CA LEU A 14 -18.01 20.16 22.92
C LEU A 14 -18.51 19.32 24.12
N ALA A 15 -18.17 18.02 24.16
CA ALA A 15 -18.54 17.14 25.26
C ALA A 15 -17.91 17.62 26.59
N VAL A 16 -16.64 18.01 26.59
CA VAL A 16 -15.94 18.53 27.77
C VAL A 16 -16.61 19.82 28.27
N VAL A 17 -16.89 20.75 27.37
CA VAL A 17 -17.56 22.03 27.74
C VAL A 17 -18.94 21.75 28.30
N ALA A 18 -19.76 20.93 27.65
CA ALA A 18 -21.09 20.58 28.13
C ALA A 18 -21.04 19.88 29.51
N PHE A 19 -20.08 18.99 29.75
CA PHE A 19 -19.89 18.35 31.04
C PHE A 19 -19.55 19.36 32.13
N VAL A 20 -18.61 20.26 31.92
CA VAL A 20 -18.19 21.29 32.89
C VAL A 20 -19.39 22.20 33.22
N VAL A 21 -20.12 22.66 32.22
CA VAL A 21 -21.30 23.53 32.41
C VAL A 21 -22.40 22.77 33.17
N GLY A 22 -22.61 21.47 32.87
CA GLY A 22 -23.57 20.63 33.59
C GLY A 22 -23.21 20.45 35.08
N VAL A 23 -21.94 20.18 35.38
CA VAL A 23 -21.47 20.05 36.78
C VAL A 23 -21.60 21.37 37.56
N ILE A 24 -21.26 22.50 36.93
CA ILE A 24 -21.43 23.81 37.56
C ILE A 24 -22.89 24.08 37.82
N GLY A 25 -23.79 23.77 36.88
CA GLY A 25 -25.23 23.89 37.03
C GLY A 25 -25.81 23.07 38.16
N GLU A 26 -25.37 21.81 38.29
CA GLU A 26 -25.75 20.93 39.41
C GLU A 26 -25.28 21.47 40.78
N CYS A 27 -24.05 22.02 40.84
CA CYS A 27 -23.50 22.59 42.07
C CYS A 27 -24.22 23.90 42.51
N GLN A 28 -24.89 24.60 41.63
CA GLN A 28 -25.54 25.87 41.91
C GLN A 28 -27.05 25.75 42.15
N LYS A 29 -27.59 24.55 42.28
CA LYS A 29 -29.03 24.29 42.53
C LYS A 29 -29.44 24.90 43.87
N ALA A 30 -29.90 26.13 43.83
CA ALA A 30 -30.54 26.82 44.98
C ALA A 30 -32.07 26.91 44.88
N GLU A 31 -32.67 26.81 43.68
CA GLU A 31 -34.11 26.79 43.44
C GLU A 31 -34.54 25.86 42.30
N PRO A 32 -35.66 25.11 42.43
CA PRO A 32 -35.87 23.89 41.64
C PRO A 32 -36.39 23.99 40.21
N ASN A 33 -36.97 25.10 39.75
CA ASN A 33 -37.83 25.03 38.57
C ASN A 33 -37.25 25.52 37.21
N GLY A 34 -36.13 26.20 37.19
CA GLY A 34 -35.51 26.65 35.93
C GLY A 34 -34.16 25.97 35.62
N LEU A 35 -33.45 25.59 36.66
CA LEU A 35 -32.14 24.97 36.55
C LEU A 35 -32.22 23.53 36.04
N ASP A 36 -33.25 22.78 36.44
CA ASP A 36 -33.45 21.39 36.03
C ASP A 36 -33.67 21.26 34.52
N PHE A 37 -34.40 22.18 33.92
CA PHE A 37 -34.60 22.23 32.46
C PHE A 37 -33.24 22.50 31.74
N PHE A 38 -32.49 23.47 32.26
CA PHE A 38 -31.18 23.81 31.68
C PHE A 38 -30.20 22.65 31.81
N VAL A 39 -30.11 22.00 32.98
CA VAL A 39 -29.24 20.83 33.23
C VAL A 39 -29.61 19.68 32.31
N ASN A 40 -30.90 19.41 32.11
CA ASN A 40 -31.36 18.36 31.20
C ASN A 40 -30.96 18.63 29.73
N ILE A 41 -31.04 19.89 29.28
CA ILE A 41 -30.55 20.27 27.93
C ILE A 41 -29.02 20.03 27.83
N VAL A 42 -28.27 20.48 28.84
CA VAL A 42 -26.80 20.34 28.83
C VAL A 42 -26.40 18.85 28.84
N LEU A 43 -27.06 18.00 29.66
CA LEU A 43 -26.86 16.55 29.67
C LEU A 43 -27.23 15.92 28.33
N GLY A 44 -28.31 16.37 27.68
CA GLY A 44 -28.67 15.91 26.33
C GLY A 44 -27.62 16.25 25.26
N VAL A 45 -27.07 17.47 25.31
CA VAL A 45 -25.97 17.90 24.43
C VAL A 45 -24.72 17.08 24.72
N PHE A 46 -24.38 16.86 26.00
CA PHE A 46 -23.25 16.03 26.39
C PHE A 46 -23.37 14.60 25.86
N ALA A 47 -24.50 13.93 26.10
CA ALA A 47 -24.76 12.57 25.63
C ALA A 47 -24.66 12.48 24.10
N SER A 48 -25.24 13.44 23.39
CA SER A 48 -25.18 13.51 21.92
C SER A 48 -23.75 13.73 21.42
N ALA A 49 -22.96 14.59 22.08
CA ALA A 49 -21.57 14.84 21.74
C ALA A 49 -20.70 13.61 21.99
N VAL A 50 -20.92 12.84 23.07
CA VAL A 50 -20.21 11.59 23.35
C VAL A 50 -20.49 10.54 22.28
N VAL A 51 -21.77 10.34 21.91
CA VAL A 51 -22.13 9.40 20.84
C VAL A 51 -21.51 9.81 19.50
N ALA A 52 -21.56 11.10 19.15
CA ALA A 52 -20.95 11.61 17.93
C ALA A 52 -19.43 11.44 17.92
N ALA A 53 -18.76 11.70 19.05
CA ALA A 53 -17.31 11.49 19.20
C ALA A 53 -16.94 10.00 19.07
N ALA A 54 -17.70 9.10 19.68
CA ALA A 54 -17.50 7.66 19.56
C ALA A 54 -17.66 7.19 18.10
N THR A 55 -18.72 7.61 17.44
CA THR A 55 -18.99 7.28 16.03
C THR A 55 -17.89 7.81 15.11
N ALA A 56 -17.48 9.07 15.29
CA ALA A 56 -16.37 9.67 14.53
C ALA A 56 -15.05 8.96 14.80
N GLY A 57 -14.79 8.54 16.03
CA GLY A 57 -13.62 7.74 16.42
C GLY A 57 -13.59 6.38 15.72
N ILE A 58 -14.69 5.63 15.76
CA ILE A 58 -14.81 4.33 15.07
C ILE A 58 -14.61 4.52 13.56
N SER A 59 -15.25 5.50 12.96
CA SER A 59 -15.09 5.82 11.54
C SER A 59 -13.65 6.16 11.17
N TYR A 60 -12.97 6.96 11.99
CA TYR A 60 -11.54 7.27 11.79
C TYR A 60 -10.66 6.02 11.84
N TYR A 61 -10.86 5.16 12.84
CA TYR A 61 -10.06 3.93 13.00
C TYR A 61 -10.29 2.95 11.86
N THR A 62 -11.55 2.76 11.43
CA THR A 62 -11.89 1.88 10.30
C THR A 62 -11.29 2.40 9.00
N THR A 63 -11.44 3.68 8.68
CA THR A 63 -10.86 4.28 7.48
C THR A 63 -9.33 4.20 7.49
N LYS A 64 -8.72 4.42 8.67
CA LYS A 64 -7.27 4.27 8.83
C LYS A 64 -6.81 2.85 8.57
N ARG A 65 -7.49 1.86 9.17
CA ARG A 65 -7.15 0.45 8.98
C ARG A 65 -7.32 0.02 7.52
N GLN A 66 -8.40 0.46 6.89
CA GLN A 66 -8.67 0.21 5.48
C GLN A 66 -7.56 0.78 4.59
N ALA A 67 -7.21 2.06 4.75
CA ALA A 67 -6.16 2.68 3.95
C ALA A 67 -4.78 1.98 4.11
N LEU A 68 -4.46 1.48 5.31
CA LEU A 68 -3.25 0.71 5.54
C LEU A 68 -3.31 -0.67 4.87
N SER A 69 -4.48 -1.32 4.91
CA SER A 69 -4.70 -2.59 4.21
C SER A 69 -4.63 -2.42 2.69
N ASP A 70 -5.26 -1.38 2.16
CA ASP A 70 -5.24 -1.07 0.72
C ASP A 70 -3.81 -0.82 0.23
N TYR A 71 -3.01 -0.07 1.00
CA TYR A 71 -1.60 0.12 0.66
C TYR A 71 -0.82 -1.19 0.60
N TRP A 72 -1.02 -2.08 1.58
CA TRP A 72 -0.33 -3.37 1.59
C TRP A 72 -0.77 -4.24 0.41
N LEU A 73 -2.06 -4.26 0.08
CA LEU A 73 -2.59 -5.00 -1.08
C LEU A 73 -2.01 -4.46 -2.39
N ASP A 74 -1.92 -3.13 -2.54
CA ASP A 74 -1.31 -2.52 -3.72
C ASP A 74 0.20 -2.80 -3.81
N LEU A 75 0.89 -2.87 -2.67
CA LEU A 75 2.31 -3.24 -2.62
C LEU A 75 2.50 -4.70 -3.03
N GLU A 76 1.68 -5.60 -2.53
CA GLU A 76 1.70 -7.02 -2.89
C GLU A 76 1.37 -7.23 -4.37
N ALA A 77 0.34 -6.56 -4.88
CA ALA A 77 -0.01 -6.59 -6.29
C ALA A 77 1.14 -6.07 -7.18
N TYR A 78 1.82 -5.02 -6.75
CA TYR A 78 3.01 -4.51 -7.43
C TYR A 78 4.13 -5.57 -7.46
N ILE A 79 4.46 -6.18 -6.33
CA ILE A 79 5.48 -7.24 -6.22
C ILE A 79 5.16 -8.41 -7.15
N GLN A 80 3.91 -8.88 -7.16
CA GLN A 80 3.46 -9.96 -8.04
C GLN A 80 3.62 -9.60 -9.53
N LYS A 81 3.27 -8.36 -9.91
CA LYS A 81 3.46 -7.91 -11.31
C LYS A 81 4.93 -7.87 -11.70
N VAL A 82 5.80 -7.43 -10.81
CA VAL A 82 7.25 -7.45 -11.03
C VAL A 82 7.77 -8.88 -11.17
N GLN A 83 7.31 -9.82 -10.34
CA GLN A 83 7.69 -11.24 -10.41
C GLN A 83 7.28 -11.86 -11.75
N ILE A 84 6.05 -11.63 -12.20
CA ILE A 84 5.54 -12.13 -13.49
C ILE A 84 6.37 -11.56 -14.64
N TRP A 85 6.62 -10.25 -14.64
CA TRP A 85 7.44 -9.59 -15.64
C TRP A 85 8.86 -10.16 -15.68
N ALA A 86 9.51 -10.33 -14.53
CA ALA A 86 10.87 -10.88 -14.44
C ALA A 86 10.91 -12.34 -14.92
N PHE A 87 9.93 -13.15 -14.53
CA PHE A 87 9.83 -14.55 -14.95
C PHE A 87 9.68 -14.66 -16.48
N HIS A 88 8.76 -13.91 -17.09
CA HIS A 88 8.56 -13.94 -18.54
C HIS A 88 9.77 -13.39 -19.30
N HIS A 89 10.45 -12.41 -18.74
CA HIS A 89 11.65 -11.85 -19.32
C HIS A 89 12.79 -12.87 -19.35
N LEU A 90 12.98 -13.64 -18.27
CA LEU A 90 13.98 -14.69 -18.18
C LEU A 90 13.61 -15.91 -19.03
N GLU A 91 12.39 -16.43 -18.86
CA GLU A 91 12.01 -17.69 -19.51
C GLU A 91 11.88 -17.54 -21.03
N LYS A 92 11.28 -16.46 -21.50
CA LYS A 92 10.99 -16.26 -22.93
C LYS A 92 11.98 -15.32 -23.62
N GLY A 93 12.54 -14.39 -22.89
CA GLY A 93 13.35 -13.32 -23.42
C GLY A 93 14.81 -13.72 -23.65
N LEU A 94 15.42 -14.45 -22.70
CA LEU A 94 16.83 -14.82 -22.76
C LEU A 94 17.09 -16.09 -23.57
N THR A 95 16.05 -16.91 -23.78
CA THR A 95 16.14 -18.15 -24.58
C THR A 95 15.92 -17.93 -26.08
N ALA A 96 15.62 -16.70 -26.49
CA ALA A 96 15.40 -16.36 -27.91
C ALA A 96 16.72 -16.46 -28.69
N LYS A 97 16.90 -17.57 -29.41
CA LYS A 97 18.10 -17.86 -30.21
C LYS A 97 18.07 -17.17 -31.60
N ASP A 98 16.97 -16.54 -31.95
CA ASP A 98 16.79 -15.89 -33.26
C ASP A 98 16.00 -14.59 -33.13
N THR A 99 16.16 -13.71 -34.12
CA THR A 99 15.56 -12.37 -34.17
C THR A 99 14.01 -12.41 -34.15
N ALA A 100 13.38 -13.41 -34.78
CA ALA A 100 11.93 -13.52 -34.83
C ALA A 100 11.34 -13.86 -33.45
N THR A 101 11.95 -14.79 -32.75
CA THR A 101 11.60 -15.15 -31.38
C THR A 101 11.83 -13.97 -30.42
N PHE A 102 12.91 -13.21 -30.63
CA PHE A 102 13.19 -12.01 -29.84
C PHE A 102 12.12 -10.94 -30.01
N ILE A 103 11.73 -10.62 -31.23
CA ILE A 103 10.68 -9.64 -31.52
C ILE A 103 9.37 -10.10 -30.88
N LYS A 104 8.98 -11.37 -31.08
CA LYS A 104 7.75 -11.94 -30.50
C LYS A 104 7.70 -11.89 -28.99
N THR A 105 8.83 -12.17 -28.32
CA THR A 105 8.90 -12.04 -26.83
C THR A 105 8.84 -10.61 -26.38
N SER A 106 9.37 -9.66 -27.14
CA SER A 106 9.26 -8.24 -26.84
C SER A 106 7.81 -7.73 -26.88
N GLU A 107 6.97 -8.29 -27.75
CA GLU A 107 5.53 -8.01 -27.82
C GLU A 107 4.79 -8.41 -26.53
N THR A 108 5.32 -9.34 -25.74
CA THR A 108 4.74 -9.74 -24.44
C THR A 108 5.34 -8.94 -23.26
N VAL A 109 6.64 -8.81 -23.24
CA VAL A 109 7.38 -8.20 -22.11
C VAL A 109 7.13 -6.68 -22.00
N VAL A 110 6.98 -5.97 -23.11
CA VAL A 110 6.73 -4.52 -23.09
C VAL A 110 5.35 -4.16 -22.51
N PRO A 111 4.25 -4.80 -22.89
CA PRO A 111 2.95 -4.60 -22.24
C PRO A 111 2.97 -4.93 -20.73
N GLU A 112 3.64 -6.01 -20.32
CA GLU A 112 3.77 -6.37 -18.90
C GLU A 112 4.52 -5.32 -18.09
N SER A 113 5.54 -4.70 -18.64
CA SER A 113 6.22 -3.55 -18.03
C SER A 113 5.27 -2.37 -17.81
N ASN A 114 4.34 -2.12 -18.73
CA ASN A 114 3.31 -1.09 -18.54
C ASN A 114 2.36 -1.44 -17.40
N GLU A 115 2.04 -2.73 -17.21
CA GLU A 115 1.25 -3.17 -16.06
C GLU A 115 1.99 -2.98 -14.73
N VAL A 116 3.31 -3.23 -14.69
CA VAL A 116 4.16 -2.94 -13.53
C VAL A 116 4.14 -1.45 -13.21
N ASN A 117 4.32 -0.59 -14.22
CA ASN A 117 4.26 0.85 -14.05
C ASN A 117 2.89 1.33 -13.53
N LEU A 118 1.79 0.76 -14.04
CA LEU A 118 0.44 1.08 -13.58
C LEU A 118 0.23 0.66 -12.13
N ALA A 119 0.70 -0.53 -11.74
CA ALA A 119 0.66 -0.99 -10.36
C ALA A 119 1.48 -0.07 -9.43
N TYR A 120 2.64 0.41 -9.86
CA TYR A 120 3.43 1.40 -9.13
C TYR A 120 2.68 2.73 -8.95
N LEU A 121 1.98 3.22 -9.96
CA LEU A 121 1.16 4.44 -9.86
C LEU A 121 0.00 4.25 -8.88
N THR A 122 -0.61 3.06 -8.83
CA THR A 122 -1.64 2.71 -7.86
C THR A 122 -1.07 2.72 -6.45
N LEU A 123 0.07 2.10 -6.22
CA LEU A 123 0.80 2.13 -4.95
C LEU A 123 1.15 3.56 -4.52
N ALA A 124 1.57 4.43 -5.46
CA ALA A 124 1.86 5.83 -5.19
C ALA A 124 0.61 6.60 -4.70
N LYS A 125 -0.56 6.30 -5.26
CA LYS A 125 -1.84 6.85 -4.82
C LYS A 125 -2.15 6.43 -3.39
N SER A 126 -2.11 5.14 -3.07
CA SER A 126 -2.36 4.62 -1.73
C SER A 126 -1.35 5.15 -0.71
N LYS A 127 -0.08 5.30 -1.10
CA LYS A 127 0.94 5.96 -0.28
C LYS A 127 0.58 7.40 0.06
N ARG A 128 0.06 8.17 -0.90
CA ARG A 128 -0.40 9.53 -0.66
C ARG A 128 -1.56 9.56 0.34
N ASP A 129 -2.51 8.64 0.20
CA ASP A 129 -3.67 8.57 1.09
C ASP A 129 -3.26 8.24 2.52
N ILE A 130 -2.26 7.36 2.72
CA ILE A 130 -1.67 7.06 4.03
C ILE A 130 -0.88 8.24 4.59
N SER A 131 -0.22 9.06 3.79
CA SER A 131 0.58 10.19 4.28
C SER A 131 -0.24 11.18 5.13
N LEU A 132 -1.56 11.14 5.00
CA LEU A 132 -2.51 11.90 5.80
C LEU A 132 -2.80 11.28 7.18
N ILE A 133 -2.32 10.04 7.42
CA ILE A 133 -2.53 9.31 8.67
C ILE A 133 -1.31 9.51 9.57
N ARG A 134 -1.47 10.17 10.72
CA ARG A 134 -0.46 10.14 11.78
C ARG A 134 -0.42 8.72 12.37
N GLY A 135 0.60 7.94 12.05
CA GLY A 135 0.78 6.58 12.52
C GLY A 135 1.89 6.45 13.57
N ASN A 136 2.06 5.23 14.05
CA ASN A 136 3.25 4.80 14.77
C ASN A 136 4.49 5.15 13.91
N SER A 137 5.53 5.69 14.52
CA SER A 137 6.76 6.11 13.83
C SER A 137 7.43 4.96 13.08
N GLU A 138 7.39 3.75 13.65
CA GLU A 138 7.98 2.55 13.05
C GLU A 138 7.20 2.10 11.80
N LEU A 139 5.86 1.99 11.89
CA LEU A 139 5.02 1.64 10.74
C LEU A 139 5.18 2.67 9.61
N SER A 140 5.24 3.95 9.94
CA SER A 140 5.46 5.02 8.96
C SER A 140 6.83 4.91 8.29
N LYS A 141 7.86 4.49 9.03
CA LYS A 141 9.21 4.24 8.51
C LYS A 141 9.20 3.07 7.53
N GLU A 142 8.57 1.96 7.87
CA GLU A 142 8.49 0.79 6.98
C GLU A 142 7.69 1.07 5.71
N ILE A 143 6.58 1.79 5.79
CA ILE A 143 5.81 2.25 4.63
C ILE A 143 6.66 3.14 3.71
N ASN A 144 7.45 4.06 4.29
CA ASN A 144 8.31 4.91 3.50
C ASN A 144 9.46 4.11 2.85
N ASN A 145 10.02 3.15 3.57
CA ASN A 145 11.08 2.28 3.06
C ASN A 145 10.56 1.41 1.91
N SER A 146 9.43 0.72 2.10
CA SER A 146 8.83 -0.12 1.04
C SER A 146 8.52 0.69 -0.22
N TYR A 147 7.98 1.89 -0.08
CA TYR A 147 7.71 2.77 -1.23
C TYR A 147 8.99 3.22 -1.94
N LYS A 148 10.06 3.53 -1.20
CA LYS A 148 11.37 3.88 -1.77
C LYS A 148 11.95 2.71 -2.56
N LEU A 149 11.93 1.50 -1.98
CA LEU A 149 12.39 0.27 -2.63
C LEU A 149 11.57 -0.03 -3.90
N ALA A 150 10.24 0.08 -3.83
CA ALA A 150 9.38 -0.08 -5.00
C ALA A 150 9.72 0.92 -6.11
N GLY A 151 10.07 2.15 -5.77
CA GLY A 151 10.53 3.16 -6.72
C GLY A 151 11.85 2.77 -7.40
N GLN A 152 12.81 2.25 -6.66
CA GLN A 152 14.09 1.77 -7.20
C GLN A 152 13.88 0.57 -8.14
N VAL A 153 13.06 -0.39 -7.73
CA VAL A 153 12.66 -1.53 -8.56
C VAL A 153 11.98 -1.07 -9.85
N ASN A 154 11.04 -0.11 -9.76
CA ASN A 154 10.34 0.39 -10.93
C ASN A 154 11.25 1.12 -11.94
N ILE A 155 12.27 1.83 -11.44
CA ILE A 155 13.30 2.44 -12.30
C ILE A 155 14.07 1.35 -13.06
N GLU A 156 14.43 0.26 -12.40
CA GLU A 156 15.17 -0.83 -13.04
C GLU A 156 14.32 -1.58 -14.07
N VAL A 157 13.05 -1.89 -13.76
CA VAL A 157 12.07 -2.44 -14.71
C VAL A 157 11.97 -1.57 -15.96
N THR A 158 11.83 -0.25 -15.77
CA THR A 158 11.74 0.70 -16.87
C THR A 158 13.02 0.72 -17.74
N ARG A 159 14.18 0.70 -17.08
CA ARG A 159 15.49 0.70 -17.75
C ARG A 159 15.69 -0.56 -18.60
N VAL A 160 15.43 -1.74 -18.03
CA VAL A 160 15.52 -3.01 -18.75
C VAL A 160 14.56 -3.03 -19.95
N THR A 161 13.33 -2.56 -19.76
CA THR A 161 12.32 -2.50 -20.83
C THR A 161 12.74 -1.52 -21.96
N GLN A 162 13.34 -0.39 -21.61
CA GLN A 162 13.86 0.55 -22.62
C GLN A 162 14.98 -0.06 -23.45
N ILE A 163 15.93 -0.77 -22.82
CA ILE A 163 16.98 -1.50 -23.52
C ILE A 163 16.34 -2.50 -24.49
N ARG A 164 15.35 -3.26 -24.03
CA ARG A 164 14.61 -4.23 -24.85
C ARG A 164 13.91 -3.58 -26.05
N THR A 165 13.20 -2.50 -25.82
CA THR A 165 12.46 -1.77 -26.88
C THR A 165 13.42 -1.19 -27.92
N LEU A 166 14.55 -0.61 -27.52
CA LEU A 166 15.55 -0.09 -28.43
C LEU A 166 16.20 -1.19 -29.26
N ASN A 167 16.44 -2.35 -28.67
CA ASN A 167 17.01 -3.51 -29.36
C ASN A 167 16.01 -4.11 -30.37
N SER A 168 14.72 -4.20 -30.03
CA SER A 168 13.69 -4.71 -30.95
C SER A 168 13.45 -3.83 -32.17
N ALA A 169 13.71 -2.53 -32.07
CA ALA A 169 13.50 -1.58 -33.15
C ALA A 169 14.64 -1.53 -34.20
N LYS A 170 15.84 -2.06 -33.91
CA LYS A 170 17.04 -1.84 -34.71
C LYS A 170 17.98 -3.04 -34.82
N VAL A 171 17.52 -4.28 -34.82
CA VAL A 171 18.42 -5.43 -34.75
C VAL A 171 19.16 -5.76 -36.03
N PRO A 172 20.44 -5.36 -36.16
CA PRO A 172 21.46 -6.18 -36.75
C PRO A 172 22.09 -7.03 -35.64
N ILE A 173 22.48 -8.23 -36.01
CA ILE A 173 23.06 -9.31 -35.16
C ILE A 173 24.24 -8.84 -34.26
N GLU A 174 24.89 -7.75 -34.60
CA GLU A 174 26.02 -7.14 -33.86
C GLU A 174 25.67 -6.53 -32.49
N ASN A 175 24.39 -6.40 -32.16
CA ASN A 175 23.91 -5.85 -30.89
C ASN A 175 23.57 -6.92 -29.81
N LEU A 176 23.91 -8.18 -30.03
CA LEU A 176 23.79 -9.27 -29.04
C LEU A 176 24.58 -9.00 -27.74
N LEU A 177 25.65 -8.19 -27.79
CA LEU A 177 26.40 -7.74 -26.60
C LEU A 177 25.54 -6.97 -25.58
N LYS A 178 24.48 -6.30 -26.00
CA LYS A 178 23.53 -5.64 -25.08
C LYS A 178 22.57 -6.63 -24.41
N TYR A 179 22.45 -7.81 -24.95
CA TYR A 179 21.70 -8.91 -24.39
C TYR A 179 22.31 -9.42 -23.08
N GLU A 180 23.63 -9.55 -23.05
CA GLU A 180 24.37 -9.97 -21.86
C GLU A 180 24.18 -8.98 -20.70
N GLU A 181 24.10 -7.67 -21.01
CA GLU A 181 23.86 -6.66 -20.00
C GLU A 181 22.42 -6.74 -19.45
N GLU A 182 21.44 -6.96 -20.32
CA GLU A 182 20.02 -7.16 -19.94
C GLU A 182 19.88 -8.41 -19.08
N GLU A 183 20.45 -9.53 -19.51
CA GLU A 183 20.50 -10.80 -18.78
C GLU A 183 21.12 -10.64 -17.39
N LYS A 184 22.29 -10.04 -17.33
CA LYS A 184 22.99 -9.79 -16.08
C LYS A 184 22.14 -8.98 -15.11
N ARG A 185 21.46 -7.92 -15.56
CA ARG A 185 20.60 -7.09 -14.71
C ARG A 185 19.38 -7.85 -14.18
N ILE A 186 18.76 -8.70 -15.00
CA ILE A 186 17.60 -9.50 -14.58
C ILE A 186 18.04 -10.59 -13.61
N LEU A 187 19.21 -11.23 -13.84
CA LEU A 187 19.78 -12.20 -12.91
C LEU A 187 20.18 -11.55 -11.57
N GLU A 188 20.73 -10.34 -11.59
CA GLU A 188 21.00 -9.57 -10.37
C GLU A 188 19.72 -9.24 -9.60
N PHE A 189 18.61 -9.02 -10.30
CA PHE A 189 17.31 -8.76 -9.70
C PHE A 189 16.75 -9.94 -8.89
N GLN A 190 17.13 -11.17 -9.25
CA GLN A 190 16.67 -12.40 -8.59
C GLN A 190 17.55 -12.84 -7.42
N LYS A 191 18.65 -12.15 -7.14
CA LYS A 191 19.52 -12.50 -6.01
C LYS A 191 18.84 -12.20 -4.67
N ASP A 192 19.18 -12.98 -3.66
CA ASP A 192 18.67 -12.83 -2.30
C ASP A 192 19.04 -11.50 -1.65
N ASP A 193 20.11 -10.85 -2.09
CA ASP A 193 20.57 -9.53 -1.64
C ASP A 193 20.13 -8.38 -2.55
N SER A 194 19.22 -8.65 -3.49
CA SER A 194 18.72 -7.63 -4.42
C SER A 194 17.74 -6.66 -3.76
N THR A 195 17.60 -5.47 -4.35
CA THR A 195 16.57 -4.48 -3.96
C THR A 195 15.15 -5.07 -4.01
N PHE A 196 14.93 -6.02 -4.92
CA PHE A 196 13.64 -6.70 -5.02
C PHE A 196 13.39 -7.64 -3.84
N SER A 197 14.39 -8.43 -3.43
CA SER A 197 14.33 -9.29 -2.26
C SER A 197 14.12 -8.47 -0.97
N GLU A 198 14.80 -7.33 -0.83
CA GLU A 198 14.58 -6.40 0.28
C GLU A 198 13.15 -5.83 0.29
N LEU A 199 12.60 -5.52 -0.88
CA LEU A 199 11.21 -5.07 -1.02
C LEU A 199 10.21 -6.14 -0.56
N ASP A 200 10.40 -7.39 -1.00
CA ASP A 200 9.54 -8.51 -0.62
C ASP A 200 9.60 -8.77 0.89
N SER A 201 10.80 -8.77 1.46
CA SER A 201 11.01 -8.87 2.92
C SER A 201 10.31 -7.75 3.69
N THR A 202 10.39 -6.50 3.19
CA THR A 202 9.73 -5.35 3.81
C THR A 202 8.21 -5.44 3.72
N ALA A 203 7.66 -5.96 2.61
CA ALA A 203 6.23 -6.20 2.46
C ALA A 203 5.72 -7.26 3.44
N ASN A 204 6.46 -8.35 3.65
CA ASN A 204 6.17 -9.37 4.64
C ASN A 204 6.18 -8.80 6.06
N LYS A 205 7.17 -7.98 6.41
CA LYS A 205 7.23 -7.28 7.69
C LYS A 205 6.03 -6.35 7.90
N LEU A 206 5.63 -5.60 6.88
CA LEU A 206 4.44 -4.75 6.92
C LEU A 206 3.16 -5.56 7.14
N ARG A 207 3.01 -6.71 6.47
CA ARG A 207 1.88 -7.62 6.67
C ARG A 207 1.76 -8.02 8.13
N ASP A 208 2.87 -8.42 8.74
CA ASP A 208 2.89 -8.87 10.13
C ASP A 208 2.59 -7.72 11.10
N MET A 209 3.13 -6.52 10.86
CA MET A 209 2.83 -5.31 11.65
C MET A 209 1.36 -4.91 11.55
N LEU A 210 0.74 -5.07 10.39
CA LEU A 210 -0.67 -4.76 10.14
C LEU A 210 -1.61 -5.88 10.59
N LYS A 211 -1.09 -7.05 10.95
CA LYS A 211 -1.85 -8.26 11.30
C LYS A 211 -2.86 -8.64 10.22
N ILE A 212 -2.46 -8.52 8.97
CA ILE A 212 -3.29 -8.89 7.82
C ILE A 212 -3.26 -10.41 7.69
N LYS A 213 -4.42 -11.04 7.82
CA LYS A 213 -4.58 -12.47 7.57
C LYS A 213 -4.74 -12.67 6.07
N VAL A 214 -3.72 -13.21 5.43
CA VAL A 214 -3.82 -13.65 4.03
C VAL A 214 -4.42 -15.05 4.04
N PHE A 215 -5.55 -15.22 3.37
CA PHE A 215 -6.06 -16.54 3.05
C PHE A 215 -5.23 -17.07 1.88
N ILE A 216 -4.23 -17.89 2.18
CA ILE A 216 -3.52 -18.67 1.18
C ILE A 216 -4.40 -19.90 0.96
N PRO A 217 -5.07 -20.05 -0.20
CA PRO A 217 -5.77 -21.30 -0.48
C PRO A 217 -4.71 -22.40 -0.49
N GLU A 218 -4.87 -23.40 0.37
CA GLU A 218 -4.02 -24.59 0.31
C GLU A 218 -4.16 -25.21 -1.06
N LEU A 219 -3.06 -25.25 -1.82
CA LEU A 219 -3.03 -25.99 -3.08
C LEU A 219 -3.43 -27.44 -2.78
N PRO A 220 -4.36 -28.02 -3.56
CA PRO A 220 -4.74 -29.41 -3.41
C PRO A 220 -3.49 -30.28 -3.38
N ALA A 221 -3.48 -31.28 -2.50
CA ALA A 221 -2.31 -32.12 -2.25
C ALA A 221 -1.74 -32.80 -3.53
N ASP A 222 -2.58 -32.94 -4.56
CA ASP A 222 -2.24 -33.55 -5.83
C ASP A 222 -1.29 -32.72 -6.72
N GLU A 223 -1.18 -31.40 -6.50
CA GLU A 223 -0.23 -30.56 -7.24
C GLU A 223 1.17 -30.51 -6.59
N LYS A 224 1.28 -30.87 -5.30
CA LYS A 224 2.59 -30.96 -4.62
C LYS A 224 3.44 -32.13 -5.12
N MET A 225 2.82 -33.20 -5.66
CA MET A 225 3.52 -34.39 -6.17
C MET A 225 4.11 -34.21 -7.58
N LYS A 226 3.73 -33.18 -8.33
CA LYS A 226 4.25 -32.98 -9.70
C LYS A 226 5.49 -32.08 -9.78
N ARG A 227 5.96 -31.58 -8.62
CA ARG A 227 7.13 -30.67 -8.53
C ARG A 227 8.31 -31.23 -7.75
N SER A 228 8.29 -32.54 -7.40
CA SER A 228 9.44 -33.23 -6.79
C SER A 228 10.24 -34.05 -7.80
#